data_e1dd5e146bfce25b4e41749e76a49775
#
_entry.id   e1dd5e146bfce25b4e41749e76a49775
#
_cell.length_a   1.000
_cell.length_b   1.000
_cell.length_c   1.000
_cell.angle_alpha   90.00
_cell.angle_beta   90.00
_cell.angle_gamma   90.00
#
_symmetry.space_group_name_H-M   'P 1'
#
loop_
_entity.id
_entity.type
_entity.pdbx_description
1 polymer ?
#
loop_
_entity_poly.entity_id
_entity_poly.type
_entity_poly.pdbx_seq_one_letter_code
_entity_poly.pdbx_strand_id
1 'polypeptide(L)'
;MHLRLAAAAVPLLLLIAPAFAAGDDLAELRAELEQTKALVQKLETRLAAVEAEARPPAAAPAEVAVAATPDGGGSSANAFNPAISVVLQGSYNAYSQNPDDAVISGFVLGDAAGLPNEGFSLGESEINLSANVDQTFYGSLTTALEVDDEGGTEISLEEAFIETLALPYGAKVKAGRMFPVLGYLNEIHSHADSFVDRPLPYLAYFGGDNYADDGIQLSLVLPTDLYAEIGGGAFRGTGFPAAGSDNSGNGSQSLFARVGGDIGASQSWLAGVSYLHADAVDRVTGDLTFNGVTDVYVADAKYTWSPNGNLANRFLVLQGEYFWGRSDGGYNDVNYNESSGGWYAQAVYKFRPQWKVGYRLSGMNAPNVPTAFTGTALDNDGHDPLTQSVLLEFDNSEFSSLRLQYTRDDSGPEPNNVGVLLYTISMGAHGAHKY
;
A
#
# COMPACT_ATOMS: atom_id res chain seq x y z
N MET A 1 42.40 -1.40 -24.84
CA MET A 1 41.88 -2.40 -25.79
C MET A 1 40.41 -2.03 -26.07
N HIS A 2 40.17 -1.45 -27.25
CA HIS A 2 38.88 -0.84 -27.58
C HIS A 2 37.89 -1.91 -27.99
N LEU A 3 36.74 -2.03 -27.33
CA LEU A 3 35.61 -2.80 -27.79
C LEU A 3 34.52 -1.85 -28.29
N ARG A 4 34.26 -1.93 -29.59
CA ARG A 4 33.23 -1.16 -30.30
C ARG A 4 31.88 -1.86 -30.12
N LEU A 5 30.89 -1.15 -29.58
CA LEU A 5 29.47 -1.55 -29.66
C LEU A 5 28.99 -1.31 -31.11
N ALA A 6 28.51 -2.36 -31.74
CA ALA A 6 27.82 -2.29 -33.01
C ALA A 6 26.31 -2.20 -32.76
N ALA A 7 25.73 -1.05 -33.10
CA ALA A 7 24.29 -0.85 -33.13
C ALA A 7 23.71 -1.57 -34.36
N ALA A 8 22.85 -2.56 -34.14
CA ALA A 8 22.02 -3.19 -35.17
C ALA A 8 20.68 -2.46 -35.26
N ALA A 9 20.55 -1.59 -36.25
CA ALA A 9 19.26 -1.01 -36.64
C ALA A 9 18.52 -2.00 -37.55
N VAL A 10 17.33 -2.40 -37.15
CA VAL A 10 16.39 -3.16 -37.99
C VAL A 10 15.48 -2.16 -38.69
N PRO A 11 15.49 -2.09 -40.03
CA PRO A 11 14.53 -1.22 -40.75
C PRO A 11 13.19 -1.96 -40.90
N LEU A 12 12.13 -1.36 -40.33
CA LEU A 12 10.75 -1.74 -40.60
C LEU A 12 10.35 -1.21 -41.97
N LEU A 13 10.28 -2.11 -42.94
CA LEU A 13 9.82 -1.83 -44.31
C LEU A 13 8.28 -1.64 -44.26
N LEU A 14 7.82 -0.42 -44.43
CA LEU A 14 6.44 -0.10 -44.79
C LEU A 14 6.25 -0.38 -46.29
N LEU A 15 5.55 -1.46 -46.61
CA LEU A 15 5.01 -1.69 -47.94
C LEU A 15 3.68 -0.88 -48.06
N ILE A 16 3.75 0.26 -48.72
CA ILE A 16 2.57 0.99 -49.20
C ILE A 16 2.34 0.49 -50.64
N ALA A 17 1.33 -0.31 -50.84
CA ALA A 17 0.76 -0.56 -52.15
C ALA A 17 -0.44 0.36 -52.38
N PRO A 18 -0.51 1.11 -53.48
CA PRO A 18 -1.71 1.86 -53.81
C PRO A 18 -2.70 0.94 -54.52
N ALA A 19 -3.81 0.62 -53.87
CA ALA A 19 -4.98 0.06 -54.54
C ALA A 19 -5.94 1.22 -54.86
N PHE A 20 -5.97 1.62 -56.10
CA PHE A 20 -7.10 2.35 -56.67
C PHE A 20 -8.24 1.34 -56.84
N ALA A 21 -9.28 1.47 -56.06
CA ALA A 21 -10.56 0.84 -56.30
C ALA A 21 -11.67 1.87 -56.00
N ALA A 22 -12.37 2.11 -56.95
CA ALA A 22 -13.64 2.61 -57.34
C ALA A 22 -14.63 3.13 -56.27
N GLY A 23 -15.43 4.09 -56.66
CA GLY A 23 -16.47 4.83 -55.94
C GLY A 23 -17.60 4.04 -55.26
N ASP A 24 -17.61 2.71 -55.37
CA ASP A 24 -18.64 1.86 -54.77
C ASP A 24 -18.34 1.58 -53.28
N ASP A 25 -17.08 1.39 -52.90
CA ASP A 25 -16.67 1.14 -51.49
C ASP A 25 -16.97 2.38 -50.60
N LEU A 26 -16.92 3.58 -51.16
CA LEU A 26 -17.18 4.81 -50.42
C LEU A 26 -18.68 5.03 -50.16
N ALA A 27 -19.53 4.50 -51.01
CA ALA A 27 -20.98 4.53 -50.84
C ALA A 27 -21.40 3.47 -49.78
N GLU A 28 -20.79 2.31 -49.79
CA GLU A 28 -21.02 1.24 -48.80
C GLU A 28 -20.57 1.66 -47.41
N LEU A 29 -19.37 2.21 -47.25
CA LEU A 29 -18.85 2.76 -45.99
C LEU A 29 -19.73 3.91 -45.44
N ARG A 30 -20.30 4.75 -46.30
CA ARG A 30 -21.26 5.79 -45.91
C ARG A 30 -22.56 5.19 -45.41
N ALA A 31 -23.05 4.13 -46.04
CA ALA A 31 -24.26 3.44 -45.62
C ALA A 31 -24.06 2.74 -44.26
N GLU A 32 -22.91 2.10 -44.03
CA GLU A 32 -22.55 1.50 -42.75
C GLU A 32 -22.40 2.55 -41.64
N LEU A 33 -21.80 3.71 -41.96
CA LEU A 33 -21.68 4.81 -41.01
C LEU A 33 -23.06 5.35 -40.58
N GLU A 34 -24.00 5.50 -41.53
CA GLU A 34 -25.36 5.95 -41.21
C GLU A 34 -26.15 4.89 -40.40
N GLN A 35 -25.95 3.60 -40.68
CA GLN A 35 -26.52 2.53 -39.84
C GLN A 35 -25.94 2.53 -38.41
N THR A 36 -24.65 2.74 -38.28
CA THR A 36 -23.98 2.80 -36.99
C THR A 36 -24.45 4.01 -36.16
N LYS A 37 -24.61 5.19 -36.81
CA LYS A 37 -25.19 6.39 -36.18
C LYS A 37 -26.61 6.14 -35.70
N ALA A 38 -27.44 5.51 -36.52
CA ALA A 38 -28.82 5.17 -36.13
C ALA A 38 -28.88 4.19 -34.93
N LEU A 39 -27.95 3.26 -34.87
CA LEU A 39 -27.84 2.33 -33.75
C LEU A 39 -27.40 3.04 -32.46
N VAL A 40 -26.40 3.94 -32.54
CA VAL A 40 -25.97 4.77 -31.42
C VAL A 40 -27.12 5.63 -30.88
N GLN A 41 -27.84 6.29 -31.76
CA GLN A 41 -28.98 7.13 -31.37
C GLN A 41 -30.12 6.31 -30.71
N LYS A 42 -30.32 5.08 -31.16
CA LYS A 42 -31.29 4.16 -30.55
C LYS A 42 -30.83 3.71 -29.17
N LEU A 43 -29.53 3.46 -28.98
CA LEU A 43 -28.95 3.11 -27.69
C LEU A 43 -29.01 4.28 -26.69
N GLU A 44 -28.70 5.49 -27.12
CA GLU A 44 -28.85 6.72 -26.34
C GLU A 44 -30.28 6.95 -25.86
N THR A 45 -31.24 6.73 -26.75
CA THR A 45 -32.68 6.86 -26.43
C THR A 45 -33.12 5.81 -25.40
N ARG A 46 -32.60 4.57 -25.50
CA ARG A 46 -32.87 3.50 -24.51
C ARG A 46 -32.21 3.79 -23.19
N LEU A 47 -30.99 4.31 -23.19
CA LEU A 47 -30.28 4.72 -22.00
C LEU A 47 -31.04 5.82 -21.26
N ALA A 48 -31.48 6.88 -21.97
CA ALA A 48 -32.29 7.95 -21.40
C ALA A 48 -33.62 7.46 -20.84
N ALA A 49 -34.23 6.45 -21.46
CA ALA A 49 -35.47 5.85 -20.97
C ALA A 49 -35.26 5.06 -19.70
N VAL A 50 -34.16 4.30 -19.60
CA VAL A 50 -33.78 3.55 -18.40
C VAL A 50 -33.39 4.50 -17.26
N GLU A 51 -32.67 5.58 -17.54
CA GLU A 51 -32.32 6.62 -16.58
C GLU A 51 -33.55 7.39 -16.06
N ALA A 52 -34.58 7.59 -16.92
CA ALA A 52 -35.83 8.20 -16.51
C ALA A 52 -36.69 7.29 -15.63
N GLU A 53 -36.66 5.98 -15.87
CA GLU A 53 -37.35 4.97 -15.05
C GLU A 53 -36.65 4.72 -13.70
N ALA A 54 -35.31 4.90 -13.65
CA ALA A 54 -34.49 4.73 -12.45
C ALA A 54 -34.51 5.96 -11.52
N ARG A 55 -35.24 7.04 -11.85
CA ARG A 55 -35.26 8.27 -11.03
C ARG A 55 -36.27 8.16 -9.88
N PRO A 56 -35.83 7.97 -8.61
CA PRO A 56 -36.73 8.02 -7.47
C PRO A 56 -37.28 9.45 -7.27
N PRO A 57 -38.47 9.61 -6.67
CA PRO A 57 -39.03 10.94 -6.38
C PRO A 57 -38.17 11.65 -5.33
N ALA A 58 -37.97 12.94 -5.51
CA ALA A 58 -37.16 13.83 -4.70
C ALA A 58 -37.55 13.76 -3.22
N ALA A 59 -36.61 13.38 -2.35
CA ALA A 59 -36.71 13.47 -0.92
C ALA A 59 -35.38 13.92 -0.33
N ALA A 60 -35.45 15.03 0.43
CA ALA A 60 -34.65 15.52 1.57
C ALA A 60 -33.09 15.33 1.60
N PRO A 61 -32.36 16.20 2.33
CA PRO A 61 -30.93 16.48 2.14
C PRO A 61 -30.02 15.28 2.46
N ALA A 62 -28.99 15.15 1.63
CA ALA A 62 -28.09 14.02 1.57
C ALA A 62 -27.24 13.87 2.83
N GLU A 63 -27.33 12.72 3.46
CA GLU A 63 -26.27 12.13 4.27
C GLU A 63 -25.05 11.85 3.39
N VAL A 64 -23.89 12.15 3.92
CA VAL A 64 -22.59 11.92 3.29
C VAL A 64 -22.43 10.42 3.06
N ALA A 65 -22.46 10.00 1.81
CA ALA A 65 -22.22 8.62 1.43
C ALA A 65 -20.75 8.26 1.66
N VAL A 66 -20.53 7.39 2.62
CA VAL A 66 -19.34 6.52 2.68
C VAL A 66 -19.25 5.78 1.35
N ALA A 67 -18.05 5.74 0.76
CA ALA A 67 -17.77 5.24 -0.57
C ALA A 67 -18.52 3.94 -0.88
N ALA A 68 -19.48 4.05 -1.77
CA ALA A 68 -20.16 2.90 -2.34
C ALA A 68 -19.18 2.16 -3.25
N THR A 69 -19.00 0.88 -2.99
CA THR A 69 -18.45 -0.08 -3.94
C THR A 69 -19.17 0.04 -5.29
N PRO A 70 -18.49 -0.09 -6.43
CA PRO A 70 -19.12 -0.05 -7.73
C PRO A 70 -20.14 -1.19 -7.84
N ASP A 71 -21.40 -0.80 -7.97
CA ASP A 71 -22.54 -1.69 -8.18
C ASP A 71 -22.43 -2.29 -9.60
N GLY A 72 -21.79 -3.45 -9.69
CA GLY A 72 -21.87 -4.28 -10.87
C GLY A 72 -23.26 -4.91 -10.93
N GLY A 73 -24.18 -4.29 -11.71
CA GLY A 73 -25.52 -4.80 -11.93
C GLY A 73 -25.53 -6.25 -12.45
N GLY A 74 -25.56 -7.21 -11.55
CA GLY A 74 -25.69 -8.64 -11.79
C GLY A 74 -26.90 -9.17 -11.03
N SER A 75 -27.75 -9.91 -11.72
CA SER A 75 -28.95 -10.56 -11.22
C SER A 75 -28.74 -11.24 -9.86
N SER A 76 -29.80 -11.32 -9.06
CA SER A 76 -29.88 -11.90 -7.71
C SER A 76 -29.32 -13.34 -7.53
N ALA A 77 -28.88 -14.00 -8.57
CA ALA A 77 -28.20 -15.30 -8.54
C ALA A 77 -26.73 -15.21 -8.12
N ASN A 78 -26.10 -14.01 -8.15
CA ASN A 78 -24.67 -13.81 -7.85
C ASN A 78 -24.43 -13.12 -6.49
N ALA A 79 -25.45 -12.92 -5.68
CA ALA A 79 -25.35 -12.24 -4.39
C ALA A 79 -24.42 -12.93 -3.36
N PHE A 80 -24.05 -14.19 -3.60
CA PHE A 80 -23.14 -14.97 -2.76
C PHE A 80 -21.78 -15.26 -3.39
N ASN A 81 -21.51 -14.79 -4.63
CA ASN A 81 -20.20 -14.97 -5.22
C ASN A 81 -19.26 -13.88 -4.70
N PRO A 82 -18.14 -14.23 -4.04
CA PRO A 82 -17.16 -13.25 -3.63
C PRO A 82 -16.56 -12.55 -4.86
N ALA A 83 -16.28 -11.27 -4.73
CA ALA A 83 -15.41 -10.58 -5.64
C ALA A 83 -14.01 -11.19 -5.52
N ILE A 84 -13.42 -11.52 -6.65
CA ILE A 84 -12.06 -12.06 -6.73
C ILE A 84 -11.19 -11.04 -7.43
N SER A 85 -10.10 -10.64 -6.79
CA SER A 85 -9.05 -9.85 -7.43
C SER A 85 -7.71 -10.54 -7.28
N VAL A 86 -6.86 -10.35 -8.28
CA VAL A 86 -5.49 -10.86 -8.29
C VAL A 86 -4.57 -9.75 -8.71
N VAL A 87 -3.53 -9.50 -7.93
CA VAL A 87 -2.41 -8.62 -8.28
C VAL A 87 -1.20 -9.49 -8.54
N LEU A 88 -0.59 -9.32 -9.70
CA LEU A 88 0.66 -9.99 -10.07
C LEU A 88 1.75 -8.95 -10.22
N GLN A 89 2.88 -9.20 -9.57
CA GLN A 89 4.06 -8.36 -9.66
C GLN A 89 5.25 -9.14 -10.19
N GLY A 90 6.08 -8.48 -11.00
CA GLY A 90 7.37 -8.98 -11.41
C GLY A 90 8.38 -7.85 -11.35
N SER A 91 9.52 -8.09 -10.71
CA SER A 91 10.56 -7.08 -10.54
C SER A 91 11.89 -7.52 -11.14
N TYR A 92 12.74 -6.53 -11.40
CA TYR A 92 14.17 -6.70 -11.61
C TYR A 92 14.90 -5.78 -10.64
N ASN A 93 15.68 -6.38 -9.75
CA ASN A 93 16.36 -5.70 -8.66
C ASN A 93 17.87 -5.67 -8.93
N ALA A 94 18.49 -4.52 -8.71
CA ALA A 94 19.94 -4.33 -8.86
C ALA A 94 20.49 -3.56 -7.65
N TYR A 95 21.53 -4.07 -7.07
CA TYR A 95 22.16 -3.55 -5.86
C TYR A 95 23.63 -3.25 -6.08
N SER A 96 24.20 -2.30 -5.35
CA SER A 96 25.65 -2.10 -5.31
C SER A 96 26.33 -2.86 -4.16
N GLN A 97 25.52 -3.36 -3.21
CA GLN A 97 25.94 -4.21 -2.08
C GLN A 97 25.13 -5.52 -2.12
N ASN A 98 25.57 -6.56 -1.41
CA ASN A 98 24.82 -7.79 -1.29
C ASN A 98 23.49 -7.52 -0.54
N PRO A 99 22.32 -7.88 -1.09
CA PRO A 99 21.03 -7.66 -0.40
C PRO A 99 20.91 -8.40 0.94
N ASP A 100 21.57 -9.56 1.11
CA ASP A 100 21.55 -10.33 2.35
C ASP A 100 22.24 -9.59 3.52
N ASP A 101 23.10 -8.62 3.23
CA ASP A 101 23.80 -7.80 4.23
C ASP A 101 23.03 -6.51 4.58
N ALA A 102 21.77 -6.38 4.10
CA ALA A 102 20.96 -5.20 4.37
C ALA A 102 20.61 -5.07 5.85
N VAL A 103 20.93 -3.93 6.43
CA VAL A 103 20.67 -3.62 7.85
C VAL A 103 20.24 -2.15 7.99
N ILE A 104 19.54 -1.86 9.09
CA ILE A 104 19.31 -0.49 9.55
C ILE A 104 20.13 -0.30 10.83
N SER A 105 21.20 0.49 10.76
CA SER A 105 22.15 0.68 11.87
C SER A 105 21.44 1.10 13.16
N GLY A 106 21.67 0.36 14.25
CA GLY A 106 21.06 0.62 15.54
C GLY A 106 19.65 0.05 15.74
N PHE A 107 19.14 -0.74 14.77
CA PHE A 107 17.82 -1.37 14.87
C PHE A 107 17.90 -2.87 14.59
N VAL A 108 17.23 -3.62 15.44
CA VAL A 108 16.97 -5.05 15.20
C VAL A 108 15.73 -5.15 14.32
N LEU A 109 15.86 -5.77 13.19
CA LEU A 109 14.77 -5.87 12.21
C LEU A 109 13.99 -7.18 12.41
N GLY A 110 12.68 -7.15 12.09
CA GLY A 110 11.90 -8.37 11.97
C GLY A 110 12.32 -9.20 10.74
N ASP A 111 11.94 -10.46 10.72
CA ASP A 111 12.36 -11.41 9.67
C ASP A 111 11.88 -11.00 8.26
N ALA A 112 10.82 -10.20 8.16
CA ALA A 112 10.26 -9.73 6.88
C ALA A 112 10.90 -8.43 6.36
N ALA A 113 11.90 -7.84 7.02
CA ALA A 113 12.50 -6.56 6.65
C ALA A 113 13.66 -6.66 5.65
N GLY A 114 13.87 -7.81 5.02
CA GLY A 114 14.93 -8.05 4.04
C GLY A 114 14.71 -7.36 2.69
N LEU A 115 15.77 -7.30 1.88
CA LEU A 115 15.68 -6.89 0.48
C LEU A 115 15.40 -8.12 -0.41
N PRO A 116 14.60 -7.96 -1.49
CA PRO A 116 14.42 -9.03 -2.47
C PRO A 116 15.75 -9.44 -3.13
N ASN A 117 15.84 -10.68 -3.63
CA ASN A 117 16.99 -11.18 -4.35
C ASN A 117 17.40 -10.31 -5.53
N GLU A 118 18.70 -10.22 -5.83
CA GLU A 118 19.22 -9.55 -7.02
C GLU A 118 18.75 -10.26 -8.30
N GLY A 119 18.39 -9.48 -9.32
CA GLY A 119 17.90 -9.95 -10.62
C GLY A 119 16.39 -10.01 -10.69
N PHE A 120 15.87 -11.01 -11.40
CA PHE A 120 14.42 -11.18 -11.57
C PHE A 120 13.80 -11.84 -10.33
N SER A 121 12.71 -11.21 -9.84
CA SER A 121 11.92 -11.70 -8.72
C SER A 121 10.44 -11.63 -9.05
N LEU A 122 9.64 -12.52 -8.46
CA LEU A 122 8.18 -12.48 -8.60
C LEU A 122 7.58 -11.31 -7.86
N GLY A 123 8.15 -10.60 -7.04
CA GLY A 123 7.50 -9.58 -6.23
C GLY A 123 6.29 -10.15 -5.46
N GLU A 124 5.72 -9.38 -4.59
CA GLU A 124 4.54 -9.76 -3.84
C GLU A 124 3.31 -9.84 -4.76
N SER A 125 2.77 -11.01 -4.93
CA SER A 125 1.57 -11.25 -5.75
C SER A 125 0.42 -11.66 -4.86
N GLU A 126 -0.73 -10.98 -4.95
CA GLU A 126 -1.84 -11.13 -4.02
C GLU A 126 -3.09 -11.71 -4.67
N ILE A 127 -3.81 -12.50 -3.89
CA ILE A 127 -5.19 -12.91 -4.19
C ILE A 127 -6.09 -12.40 -3.07
N ASN A 128 -7.09 -11.59 -3.43
CA ASN A 128 -8.12 -11.13 -2.52
C ASN A 128 -9.48 -11.72 -2.89
N LEU A 129 -10.17 -12.21 -1.87
CA LEU A 129 -11.55 -12.67 -1.92
C LEU A 129 -12.38 -11.83 -0.96
N SER A 130 -13.38 -11.11 -1.45
CA SER A 130 -14.19 -10.26 -0.59
C SER A 130 -15.68 -10.29 -0.94
N ALA A 131 -16.53 -10.19 0.06
CA ALA A 131 -17.98 -10.16 -0.14
C ALA A 131 -18.71 -9.50 1.02
N ASN A 132 -19.86 -8.87 0.73
CA ASN A 132 -20.87 -8.67 1.75
C ASN A 132 -21.50 -10.03 2.06
N VAL A 133 -21.33 -10.49 3.31
CA VAL A 133 -21.97 -11.75 3.79
C VAL A 133 -23.48 -11.57 3.83
N ASP A 134 -23.89 -10.41 4.35
CA ASP A 134 -25.26 -9.93 4.39
C ASP A 134 -25.27 -8.39 4.50
N GLN A 135 -26.39 -7.80 4.88
CA GLN A 135 -26.52 -6.35 5.10
C GLN A 135 -25.78 -5.82 6.33
N THR A 136 -25.25 -6.72 7.16
CA THR A 136 -24.62 -6.39 8.44
C THR A 136 -23.12 -6.60 8.43
N PHE A 137 -22.64 -7.58 7.65
CA PHE A 137 -21.25 -8.01 7.66
C PHE A 137 -20.62 -8.04 6.26
N TYR A 138 -19.40 -7.58 6.20
CA TYR A 138 -18.47 -7.73 5.09
C TYR A 138 -17.33 -8.66 5.53
N GLY A 139 -16.81 -9.47 4.61
CA GLY A 139 -15.66 -10.32 4.83
C GLY A 139 -14.62 -10.13 3.75
N SER A 140 -13.35 -10.19 4.12
CA SER A 140 -12.20 -10.15 3.21
C SER A 140 -11.15 -11.18 3.62
N LEU A 141 -10.53 -11.79 2.62
CA LEU A 141 -9.39 -12.69 2.73
C LEU A 141 -8.35 -12.26 1.71
N THR A 142 -7.15 -11.90 2.16
CA THR A 142 -6.00 -11.54 1.30
C THR A 142 -4.83 -12.47 1.62
N THR A 143 -4.29 -13.11 0.58
CA THR A 143 -3.09 -13.94 0.67
C THR A 143 -2.04 -13.42 -0.30
N ALA A 144 -0.79 -13.31 0.15
CA ALA A 144 0.37 -13.07 -0.68
C ALA A 144 1.00 -14.39 -1.12
N LEU A 145 1.55 -14.38 -2.33
CA LEU A 145 2.31 -15.46 -2.95
C LEU A 145 3.72 -14.93 -3.19
N GLU A 146 4.69 -15.55 -2.58
CA GLU A 146 6.09 -15.17 -2.69
C GLU A 146 6.94 -16.37 -3.08
N VAL A 147 8.13 -16.11 -3.57
CA VAL A 147 9.14 -17.15 -3.85
C VAL A 147 10.29 -16.92 -2.90
N ASP A 148 10.59 -17.93 -2.07
CA ASP A 148 11.70 -17.89 -1.15
C ASP A 148 13.06 -17.95 -1.87
N ASP A 149 14.15 -17.78 -1.15
CA ASP A 149 15.52 -17.77 -1.68
C ASP A 149 15.96 -19.11 -2.27
N GLU A 150 15.29 -20.20 -1.91
CA GLU A 150 15.54 -21.55 -2.42
C GLU A 150 14.70 -21.90 -3.65
N GLY A 151 13.80 -20.98 -4.07
CA GLY A 151 12.86 -21.15 -5.19
C GLY A 151 11.60 -21.91 -4.80
N GLY A 152 11.34 -22.10 -3.51
CA GLY A 152 10.07 -22.58 -2.96
C GLY A 152 8.98 -21.53 -3.08
N THR A 153 7.72 -21.95 -3.07
CA THR A 153 6.58 -21.01 -3.02
C THR A 153 6.08 -20.90 -1.61
N GLU A 154 6.08 -19.68 -1.08
CA GLU A 154 5.47 -19.34 0.21
C GLU A 154 4.11 -18.69 -0.01
N ILE A 155 3.15 -19.04 0.85
CA ILE A 155 1.82 -18.44 0.89
C ILE A 155 1.64 -17.85 2.28
N SER A 156 1.58 -16.54 2.36
CA SER A 156 1.33 -15.82 3.60
C SER A 156 -0.11 -15.31 3.67
N LEU A 157 -0.71 -15.36 4.86
CA LEU A 157 -2.01 -14.78 5.12
C LEU A 157 -1.83 -13.36 5.64
N GLU A 158 -2.12 -12.37 4.81
CA GLU A 158 -2.00 -10.97 5.18
C GLU A 158 -3.22 -10.49 5.97
N GLU A 159 -4.42 -10.65 5.40
CA GLU A 159 -5.66 -10.27 6.04
C GLU A 159 -6.73 -11.38 5.92
N ALA A 160 -7.45 -11.62 7.01
CA ALA A 160 -8.64 -12.48 7.04
C ALA A 160 -9.58 -11.96 8.13
N PHE A 161 -10.55 -11.14 7.75
CA PHE A 161 -11.40 -10.46 8.72
C PHE A 161 -12.85 -10.38 8.31
N ILE A 162 -13.69 -10.14 9.30
CA ILE A 162 -15.07 -9.67 9.15
C ILE A 162 -15.17 -8.24 9.68
N GLU A 163 -16.01 -7.44 9.03
CA GLU A 163 -16.29 -6.05 9.41
C GLU A 163 -17.78 -5.79 9.43
N THR A 164 -18.26 -5.01 10.42
CA THR A 164 -19.66 -4.62 10.50
C THR A 164 -19.96 -3.44 9.58
N LEU A 165 -21.09 -3.49 8.86
CA LEU A 165 -21.49 -2.47 7.88
C LEU A 165 -22.47 -1.42 8.42
N ALA A 166 -23.29 -1.79 9.42
CA ALA A 166 -24.47 -1.02 9.78
C ALA A 166 -24.65 -0.87 11.29
N LEU A 167 -23.59 -0.65 12.04
CA LEU A 167 -23.72 -0.31 13.46
C LEU A 167 -24.20 1.15 13.63
N PRO A 168 -25.03 1.43 14.65
CA PRO A 168 -25.49 2.79 14.92
C PRO A 168 -24.35 3.72 15.31
N TYR A 169 -24.59 5.03 15.15
CA TYR A 169 -23.68 6.11 15.55
C TYR A 169 -22.33 6.15 14.85
N GLY A 170 -22.20 5.55 13.65
CA GLY A 170 -20.92 5.51 12.93
C GLY A 170 -19.89 4.55 13.54
N ALA A 171 -20.34 3.62 14.37
CA ALA A 171 -19.46 2.61 14.96
C ALA A 171 -19.17 1.50 13.95
N LYS A 172 -17.95 0.94 14.02
CA LYS A 172 -17.49 -0.16 13.21
C LYS A 172 -16.66 -1.12 14.07
N VAL A 173 -16.85 -2.41 13.86
CA VAL A 173 -16.04 -3.48 14.46
C VAL A 173 -15.43 -4.29 13.33
N LYS A 174 -14.10 -4.44 13.36
CA LYS A 174 -13.30 -5.31 12.49
C LYS A 174 -12.69 -6.41 13.36
N ALA A 175 -12.83 -7.68 13.00
CA ALA A 175 -12.34 -8.81 13.78
C ALA A 175 -11.71 -9.87 12.88
N GLY A 176 -10.56 -10.39 13.27
CA GLY A 176 -9.74 -11.34 12.53
C GLY A 176 -8.31 -10.86 12.38
N ARG A 177 -7.59 -11.40 11.38
CA ARG A 177 -6.26 -10.92 11.01
C ARG A 177 -6.39 -9.67 10.15
N MET A 178 -5.70 -8.60 10.52
CA MET A 178 -5.84 -7.31 9.86
C MET A 178 -4.59 -6.45 10.00
N PHE A 179 -4.48 -5.45 9.15
CA PHE A 179 -3.62 -4.29 9.36
C PHE A 179 -4.36 -3.26 10.20
N PRO A 180 -4.01 -3.06 11.49
CA PRO A 180 -4.65 -2.02 12.30
C PRO A 180 -4.23 -0.62 11.86
N VAL A 181 -5.02 0.37 12.30
CA VAL A 181 -4.71 1.78 12.03
C VAL A 181 -3.50 2.23 12.84
N LEU A 182 -2.32 2.27 12.19
CA LEU A 182 -1.04 2.70 12.74
C LEU A 182 -0.34 3.58 11.71
N GLY A 183 -0.48 4.91 11.84
CA GLY A 183 -0.11 5.83 10.77
C GLY A 183 -1.02 5.69 9.56
N TYR A 184 -0.54 6.13 8.40
CA TYR A 184 -1.29 6.07 7.14
C TYR A 184 -0.97 4.81 6.31
N LEU A 185 0.33 4.46 6.17
CA LEU A 185 0.73 3.38 5.26
C LEU A 185 0.43 1.98 5.80
N ASN A 186 0.23 1.80 7.10
CA ASN A 186 -0.01 0.47 7.65
C ASN A 186 -1.30 -0.20 7.13
N GLU A 187 -2.28 0.57 6.70
CA GLU A 187 -3.52 0.04 6.11
C GLU A 187 -3.43 -0.14 4.57
N ILE A 188 -2.28 0.17 3.98
CA ILE A 188 -2.06 0.13 2.54
C ILE A 188 -1.21 -1.10 2.22
N HIS A 189 -1.72 -1.99 1.38
CA HIS A 189 -0.92 -3.10 0.85
C HIS A 189 0.27 -2.59 0.04
N SER A 190 1.37 -3.33 0.02
CA SER A 190 2.61 -2.89 -0.63
C SER A 190 2.44 -2.59 -2.11
N HIS A 191 1.64 -3.39 -2.83
CA HIS A 191 1.35 -3.17 -4.25
C HIS A 191 0.59 -1.86 -4.51
N ALA A 192 -0.16 -1.34 -3.54
CA ALA A 192 -0.93 -0.11 -3.62
C ALA A 192 -0.16 1.14 -3.15
N ASP A 193 1.04 0.97 -2.57
CA ASP A 193 1.92 2.09 -2.26
C ASP A 193 2.50 2.71 -3.54
N SER A 194 2.86 3.98 -3.46
CA SER A 194 3.49 4.69 -4.56
C SER A 194 4.92 4.24 -4.82
N PHE A 195 5.68 3.89 -3.79
CA PHE A 195 7.05 3.41 -3.86
C PHE A 195 7.10 1.88 -3.81
N VAL A 196 8.19 1.28 -4.29
CA VAL A 196 8.35 -0.18 -4.35
C VAL A 196 8.77 -0.79 -3.01
N ASP A 197 9.18 0.03 -2.07
CA ASP A 197 9.68 -0.34 -0.75
C ASP A 197 9.01 0.51 0.33
N ARG A 198 9.06 0.06 1.57
CA ARG A 198 8.59 0.83 2.72
C ARG A 198 9.65 1.81 3.22
N PRO A 199 9.25 2.95 3.80
CA PRO A 199 10.18 3.86 4.46
C PRO A 199 10.79 3.22 5.72
N LEU A 200 12.02 3.60 6.07
CA LEU A 200 12.79 3.05 7.18
C LEU A 200 12.01 2.86 8.49
N PRO A 201 11.14 3.80 8.93
CA PRO A 201 10.40 3.61 10.18
C PRO A 201 9.47 2.39 10.17
N TYR A 202 8.88 2.02 9.03
CA TYR A 202 8.05 0.82 8.93
C TYR A 202 8.88 -0.44 9.12
N LEU A 203 10.02 -0.52 8.45
CA LEU A 203 10.95 -1.65 8.58
C LEU A 203 11.47 -1.78 10.02
N ALA A 204 11.85 -0.66 10.64
CA ALA A 204 12.44 -0.64 11.97
C ALA A 204 11.43 -0.92 13.11
N TYR A 205 10.19 -0.42 12.99
CA TYR A 205 9.18 -0.53 14.04
C TYR A 205 8.17 -1.64 13.84
N PHE A 206 7.91 -2.07 12.60
CA PHE A 206 6.92 -3.11 12.29
C PHE A 206 7.53 -4.35 11.65
N GLY A 207 8.83 -4.34 11.39
CA GLY A 207 9.61 -5.51 10.98
C GLY A 207 9.37 -5.98 9.57
N GLY A 208 8.74 -5.19 8.75
CA GLY A 208 8.41 -5.50 7.37
C GLY A 208 7.51 -4.43 6.76
N ASP A 209 6.67 -4.81 5.82
CA ASP A 209 5.82 -3.88 5.08
C ASP A 209 4.69 -3.29 5.95
N ASN A 210 4.03 -4.12 6.74
CA ASN A 210 2.89 -3.73 7.56
C ASN A 210 2.91 -4.46 8.91
N TYR A 211 2.46 -3.80 9.95
CA TYR A 211 2.08 -4.48 11.18
C TYR A 211 0.76 -5.22 10.95
N ALA A 212 0.77 -6.54 11.03
CA ALA A 212 -0.38 -7.40 10.90
C ALA A 212 -0.56 -8.25 12.15
N ASP A 213 -1.80 -8.38 12.65
CA ASP A 213 -2.06 -9.24 13.82
C ASP A 213 -3.52 -9.72 13.88
N ASP A 214 -3.74 -10.78 14.63
CA ASP A 214 -5.06 -11.36 14.89
C ASP A 214 -5.72 -10.63 16.07
N GLY A 215 -6.89 -10.03 15.86
CA GLY A 215 -7.53 -9.28 16.94
C GLY A 215 -8.88 -8.71 16.60
N ILE A 216 -9.24 -7.69 17.39
CA ILE A 216 -10.45 -6.92 17.21
C ILE A 216 -10.13 -5.44 17.29
N GLN A 217 -10.65 -4.67 16.34
CA GLN A 217 -10.56 -3.21 16.31
C GLN A 217 -11.97 -2.61 16.31
N LEU A 218 -12.17 -1.62 17.15
CA LEU A 218 -13.38 -0.81 17.22
C LEU A 218 -13.03 0.60 16.74
N SER A 219 -13.87 1.19 15.88
CA SER A 219 -13.77 2.59 15.51
C SER A 219 -15.11 3.30 15.53
N LEU A 220 -15.08 4.62 15.60
CA LEU A 220 -16.24 5.49 15.65
C LEU A 220 -15.98 6.74 14.82
N VAL A 221 -16.77 6.92 13.77
CA VAL A 221 -16.79 8.17 13.01
C VAL A 221 -17.72 9.16 13.74
N LEU A 222 -17.16 10.29 14.14
CA LEU A 222 -17.87 11.31 14.90
C LEU A 222 -18.78 12.15 13.98
N PRO A 223 -19.97 12.57 14.45
CA PRO A 223 -20.90 13.38 13.66
C PRO A 223 -20.46 14.88 13.65
N THR A 224 -19.34 15.16 13.02
CA THR A 224 -18.74 16.50 12.90
C THR A 224 -18.72 16.96 11.45
N ASP A 225 -18.58 18.27 11.20
CA ASP A 225 -18.49 18.83 9.85
C ASP A 225 -17.22 18.36 9.11
N LEU A 226 -16.15 18.14 9.85
CA LEU A 226 -14.94 17.49 9.35
C LEU A 226 -15.05 15.99 9.59
N TYR A 227 -14.43 15.18 8.70
CA TYR A 227 -14.18 13.80 9.03
C TYR A 227 -13.38 13.71 10.32
N ALA A 228 -13.88 12.97 11.29
CA ALA A 228 -13.18 12.67 12.53
C ALA A 228 -13.48 11.22 12.92
N GLU A 229 -12.46 10.42 13.12
CA GLU A 229 -12.55 9.03 13.54
C GLU A 229 -11.63 8.79 14.72
N ILE A 230 -12.12 8.04 15.69
CA ILE A 230 -11.34 7.55 16.82
C ILE A 230 -11.52 6.04 16.92
N GLY A 231 -10.52 5.35 17.40
CA GLY A 231 -10.64 3.90 17.57
C GLY A 231 -9.49 3.31 18.35
N GLY A 232 -9.54 1.99 18.49
CA GLY A 232 -8.50 1.21 19.14
C GLY A 232 -8.75 -0.27 18.97
N GLY A 233 -7.74 -1.07 19.21
CA GLY A 233 -7.78 -2.51 19.05
C GLY A 233 -7.00 -3.24 20.12
N ALA A 234 -7.32 -4.52 20.25
CA ALA A 234 -6.58 -5.48 21.05
C ALA A 234 -6.26 -6.70 20.19
N PHE A 235 -5.00 -7.11 20.19
CA PHE A 235 -4.48 -8.11 19.28
C PHE A 235 -3.68 -9.16 20.05
N ARG A 236 -3.44 -10.29 19.40
CA ARG A 236 -2.73 -11.40 19.97
C ARG A 236 -1.28 -11.08 20.35
N GLY A 237 -0.59 -10.22 19.60
CA GLY A 237 0.82 -9.90 19.81
C GLY A 237 1.75 -10.87 19.09
N THR A 238 1.44 -11.22 17.84
CA THR A 238 2.28 -12.11 17.02
C THR A 238 3.14 -11.35 16.01
N GLY A 239 2.73 -10.13 15.63
CA GLY A 239 3.50 -9.27 14.74
C GLY A 239 4.64 -8.56 15.49
N PHE A 240 5.79 -8.38 14.81
CA PHE A 240 6.85 -7.49 15.31
C PHE A 240 6.30 -6.05 15.48
N PRO A 241 6.56 -5.34 16.59
CA PRO A 241 7.57 -5.54 17.62
C PRO A 241 7.11 -6.39 18.83
N ALA A 242 5.86 -6.87 18.85
CA ALA A 242 5.42 -7.83 19.85
C ALA A 242 6.18 -9.16 19.67
N ALA A 243 5.56 -10.13 19.12
CA ALA A 243 6.11 -11.44 18.82
C ALA A 243 6.79 -12.18 20.00
N GLY A 244 7.12 -13.43 19.77
CA GLY A 244 7.74 -14.31 20.76
C GLY A 244 6.86 -15.47 21.15
N SER A 245 7.44 -16.45 21.85
CA SER A 245 6.85 -17.78 22.05
C SER A 245 5.63 -17.82 22.99
N ASP A 246 5.48 -16.84 23.87
CA ASP A 246 4.55 -16.92 25.01
C ASP A 246 3.51 -15.78 25.07
N ASN A 247 3.28 -15.05 23.98
CA ASN A 247 2.17 -14.10 23.95
C ASN A 247 0.83 -14.84 24.00
N SER A 248 0.21 -14.79 25.16
CA SER A 248 -0.94 -15.61 25.55
C SER A 248 -2.30 -14.99 25.19
N GLY A 249 -2.37 -14.21 24.10
CA GLY A 249 -3.63 -13.81 23.51
C GLY A 249 -4.04 -12.33 23.62
N ASN A 250 -3.23 -11.47 24.26
CA ASN A 250 -3.43 -10.01 24.27
C ASN A 250 -2.08 -9.30 24.41
N GLY A 251 -1.16 -9.61 23.50
CA GLY A 251 0.21 -9.10 23.51
C GLY A 251 0.37 -7.74 22.82
N SER A 252 -0.67 -7.19 22.18
CA SER A 252 -0.60 -5.84 21.66
C SER A 252 -1.93 -5.10 21.71
N GLN A 253 -1.88 -3.77 21.80
CA GLN A 253 -3.03 -2.88 21.83
C GLN A 253 -2.74 -1.64 21.01
N SER A 254 -3.75 -1.12 20.30
CA SER A 254 -3.63 0.12 19.54
C SER A 254 -4.69 1.13 19.92
N LEU A 255 -4.36 2.41 19.74
CA LEU A 255 -5.31 3.54 19.80
C LEU A 255 -5.02 4.47 18.63
N PHE A 256 -6.05 5.09 18.07
CA PHE A 256 -5.87 6.08 17.03
C PHE A 256 -6.93 7.18 17.05
N ALA A 257 -6.59 8.31 16.45
CA ALA A 257 -7.50 9.38 16.13
C ALA A 257 -7.10 10.01 14.80
N ARG A 258 -8.07 10.25 13.92
CA ARG A 258 -7.88 10.86 12.61
C ARG A 258 -8.84 12.02 12.40
N VAL A 259 -8.40 13.03 11.67
CA VAL A 259 -9.22 14.15 11.23
C VAL A 259 -8.87 14.50 9.80
N GLY A 260 -9.86 14.84 9.00
CA GLY A 260 -9.65 15.18 7.60
C GLY A 260 -10.77 16.01 7.01
N GLY A 261 -10.57 16.49 5.81
CA GLY A 261 -11.57 17.29 5.13
C GLY A 261 -11.10 17.80 3.77
N ASP A 262 -12.01 18.50 3.10
CA ASP A 262 -11.78 19.10 1.80
C ASP A 262 -11.55 20.62 1.91
N ILE A 263 -10.68 21.13 1.04
CA ILE A 263 -10.47 22.57 0.86
C ILE A 263 -10.91 22.92 -0.57
N GLY A 264 -12.15 23.33 -0.71
CA GLY A 264 -12.81 23.53 -2.01
C GLY A 264 -12.98 22.21 -2.77
N ALA A 265 -13.03 22.28 -4.10
CA ALA A 265 -13.27 21.10 -4.96
C ALA A 265 -11.98 20.40 -5.43
N SER A 266 -10.82 20.87 -5.02
CA SER A 266 -9.54 20.42 -5.61
C SER A 266 -8.52 19.91 -4.62
N GLN A 267 -8.81 19.98 -3.33
CA GLN A 267 -7.85 19.64 -2.29
C GLN A 267 -8.51 18.84 -1.18
N SER A 268 -7.82 17.84 -0.67
CA SER A 268 -8.22 17.12 0.53
C SER A 268 -7.01 16.91 1.43
N TRP A 269 -7.26 16.72 2.71
CA TRP A 269 -6.22 16.45 3.70
C TRP A 269 -6.72 15.46 4.74
N LEU A 270 -5.80 14.70 5.28
CA LEU A 270 -5.99 13.80 6.41
C LEU A 270 -4.80 13.96 7.34
N ALA A 271 -5.05 13.98 8.65
CA ALA A 271 -4.01 13.92 9.67
C ALA A 271 -4.43 12.96 10.78
N GLY A 272 -3.48 12.26 11.35
CA GLY A 272 -3.73 11.25 12.35
C GLY A 272 -2.65 11.20 13.42
N VAL A 273 -3.01 10.56 14.52
CA VAL A 273 -2.10 10.08 15.55
C VAL A 273 -2.50 8.67 15.93
N SER A 274 -1.52 7.81 16.13
CA SER A 274 -1.76 6.43 16.57
C SER A 274 -0.70 5.97 17.56
N TYR A 275 -1.04 4.95 18.32
CA TYR A 275 -0.24 4.36 19.37
C TYR A 275 -0.36 2.85 19.29
N LEU A 276 0.77 2.17 19.41
CA LEU A 276 0.88 0.73 19.57
C LEU A 276 1.64 0.43 20.84
N HIS A 277 1.06 -0.40 21.69
CA HIS A 277 1.72 -1.08 22.81
C HIS A 277 1.93 -2.53 22.43
N ALA A 278 3.15 -3.05 22.62
CA ALA A 278 3.53 -4.39 22.18
C ALA A 278 4.39 -5.07 23.23
N ASP A 279 3.90 -6.20 23.76
CA ASP A 279 4.63 -7.07 24.67
C ASP A 279 5.44 -8.10 23.87
N ALA A 280 6.73 -8.22 24.14
CA ALA A 280 7.60 -9.24 23.56
C ALA A 280 8.09 -10.19 24.66
N VAL A 281 7.88 -11.49 24.45
CA VAL A 281 8.34 -12.55 25.37
C VAL A 281 9.18 -13.55 24.61
N ASP A 282 10.48 -13.59 24.90
CA ASP A 282 11.47 -14.41 24.20
C ASP A 282 11.46 -14.18 22.68
N ARG A 283 11.33 -12.93 22.24
CA ARG A 283 11.41 -12.56 20.83
C ARG A 283 12.86 -12.66 20.35
N VAL A 284 13.12 -13.64 19.50
CA VAL A 284 14.43 -13.88 18.91
C VAL A 284 14.54 -13.11 17.59
N THR A 285 15.62 -12.38 17.39
CA THR A 285 15.99 -11.77 16.11
C THR A 285 17.50 -11.88 15.95
N GLY A 286 17.97 -12.70 15.00
CA GLY A 286 19.38 -13.08 14.93
C GLY A 286 19.87 -13.69 16.25
N ASP A 287 20.95 -13.15 16.80
CA ASP A 287 21.55 -13.59 18.07
C ASP A 287 20.98 -12.90 19.31
N LEU A 288 19.96 -12.05 19.15
CA LEU A 288 19.39 -11.24 20.22
C LEU A 288 17.99 -11.74 20.60
N THR A 289 17.78 -11.95 21.89
CA THR A 289 16.47 -12.30 22.46
C THR A 289 15.98 -11.16 23.33
N PHE A 290 14.84 -10.57 22.95
CA PHE A 290 14.22 -9.46 23.67
C PHE A 290 13.07 -9.93 24.54
N ASN A 291 13.07 -9.47 25.79
CA ASN A 291 11.97 -9.57 26.74
C ASN A 291 11.64 -8.18 27.26
N GLY A 292 10.42 -7.72 27.06
CA GLY A 292 9.99 -6.39 27.48
C GLY A 292 8.82 -5.85 26.68
N VAL A 293 8.69 -4.54 26.70
CA VAL A 293 7.61 -3.80 26.07
C VAL A 293 8.18 -2.82 25.04
N THR A 294 7.49 -2.66 23.93
CA THR A 294 7.76 -1.61 22.95
C THR A 294 6.50 -0.76 22.73
N ASP A 295 6.63 0.54 22.99
CA ASP A 295 5.62 1.54 22.71
C ASP A 295 5.99 2.32 21.44
N VAL A 296 5.08 2.40 20.46
CA VAL A 296 5.29 3.16 19.23
C VAL A 296 4.18 4.19 19.09
N TYR A 297 4.56 5.44 18.93
CA TYR A 297 3.67 6.56 18.63
C TYR A 297 3.91 7.03 17.20
N VAL A 298 2.85 7.25 16.44
CA VAL A 298 2.93 7.73 15.06
C VAL A 298 2.07 8.97 14.92
N ALA A 299 2.61 10.00 14.26
CA ALA A 299 1.85 11.14 13.78
C ALA A 299 1.96 11.17 12.25
N ASP A 300 0.84 11.23 11.56
CA ASP A 300 0.76 11.16 10.12
C ASP A 300 0.01 12.35 9.52
N ALA A 301 0.35 12.71 8.29
CA ALA A 301 -0.38 13.69 7.50
C ALA A 301 -0.28 13.37 6.01
N LYS A 302 -1.40 13.52 5.32
CA LYS A 302 -1.51 13.42 3.86
C LYS A 302 -2.29 14.61 3.32
N TYR A 303 -1.78 15.19 2.24
CA TYR A 303 -2.44 16.23 1.48
C TYR A 303 -2.52 15.81 0.02
N THR A 304 -3.69 15.94 -0.58
CA THR A 304 -3.93 15.62 -1.99
C THR A 304 -4.50 16.84 -2.70
N TRP A 305 -3.87 17.21 -3.81
CA TRP A 305 -4.40 18.22 -4.72
C TRP A 305 -4.66 17.59 -6.09
N SER A 306 -5.80 17.93 -6.67
CA SER A 306 -6.17 17.51 -8.02
C SER A 306 -7.12 18.53 -8.62
N PRO A 307 -6.95 18.98 -9.87
CA PRO A 307 -7.84 19.93 -10.50
C PRO A 307 -9.29 19.42 -10.52
N ASN A 308 -10.20 20.14 -9.85
CA ASN A 308 -11.63 19.79 -9.71
C ASN A 308 -11.86 18.38 -9.13
N GLY A 309 -10.96 17.86 -8.30
CA GLY A 309 -11.05 16.53 -7.71
C GLY A 309 -10.80 15.37 -8.70
N ASN A 310 -10.33 15.64 -9.92
CA ASN A 310 -10.11 14.61 -10.94
C ASN A 310 -8.69 14.05 -10.90
N LEU A 311 -8.49 12.99 -10.14
CA LEU A 311 -7.21 12.26 -9.97
C LEU A 311 -6.74 11.55 -11.25
N ALA A 312 -7.61 11.30 -12.22
CA ALA A 312 -7.24 10.59 -13.44
C ALA A 312 -6.22 11.36 -14.30
N ASN A 313 -6.30 12.70 -14.32
CA ASN A 313 -5.46 13.52 -15.17
C ASN A 313 -4.18 14.02 -14.51
N ARG A 314 -4.33 14.65 -13.35
CA ARG A 314 -3.22 15.25 -12.58
C ARG A 314 -3.52 15.22 -11.11
N PHE A 315 -2.52 14.96 -10.30
CA PHE A 315 -2.59 15.15 -8.86
C PHE A 315 -1.21 15.42 -8.27
N LEU A 316 -1.19 16.00 -7.10
CA LEU A 316 -0.05 16.05 -6.19
C LEU A 316 -0.48 15.44 -4.87
N VAL A 317 0.25 14.44 -4.41
CA VAL A 317 0.13 13.89 -3.06
C VAL A 317 1.38 14.27 -2.29
N LEU A 318 1.21 14.90 -1.14
CA LEU A 318 2.24 15.09 -0.12
C LEU A 318 1.86 14.26 1.09
N GLN A 319 2.80 13.46 1.59
CA GLN A 319 2.56 12.56 2.71
C GLN A 319 3.81 12.48 3.57
N GLY A 320 3.62 12.32 4.87
CA GLY A 320 4.71 12.08 5.79
C GLY A 320 4.21 11.57 7.12
N GLU A 321 5.08 10.84 7.80
CA GLU A 321 4.83 10.31 9.12
C GLU A 321 6.07 10.48 10.00
N TYR A 322 5.84 10.67 11.28
CA TYR A 322 6.87 10.73 12.32
C TYR A 322 6.57 9.68 13.38
N PHE A 323 7.56 8.85 13.65
CA PHE A 323 7.53 7.76 14.62
C PHE A 323 8.39 8.11 15.82
N TRP A 324 7.90 7.77 17.00
CA TRP A 324 8.67 7.76 18.23
C TRP A 324 8.45 6.42 18.93
N GLY A 325 9.53 5.66 19.08
CA GLY A 325 9.55 4.36 19.73
C GLY A 325 10.25 4.41 21.07
N ARG A 326 9.77 3.62 22.03
CA ARG A 326 10.43 3.37 23.30
C ARG A 326 10.36 1.89 23.58
N SER A 327 11.52 1.27 23.86
CA SER A 327 11.60 -0.10 24.32
C SER A 327 12.11 -0.13 25.76
N ASP A 328 11.44 -0.89 26.62
CA ASP A 328 11.76 -1.08 28.04
C ASP A 328 11.78 -2.57 28.37
N GLY A 329 12.95 -3.11 28.67
CA GLY A 329 13.14 -4.52 28.92
C GLY A 329 14.61 -4.93 28.92
N GLY A 330 14.93 -6.00 28.21
CA GLY A 330 16.31 -6.48 28.08
C GLY A 330 16.53 -7.33 26.84
N TYR A 331 17.73 -7.21 26.29
CA TYR A 331 18.26 -8.13 25.27
C TYR A 331 19.29 -9.06 25.92
N ASN A 332 19.13 -10.39 25.77
CA ASN A 332 20.06 -11.39 26.30
C ASN A 332 20.44 -11.12 27.77
N ASP A 333 19.45 -10.81 28.64
CA ASP A 333 19.60 -10.45 30.06
C ASP A 333 20.34 -9.12 30.35
N VAL A 334 20.65 -8.31 29.33
CA VAL A 334 21.17 -6.94 29.48
C VAL A 334 20.03 -5.93 29.40
N ASN A 335 19.90 -5.09 30.44
CA ASN A 335 18.86 -4.07 30.48
C ASN A 335 18.95 -3.14 29.27
N TYR A 336 17.79 -2.91 28.67
CA TYR A 336 17.59 -2.00 27.54
C TYR A 336 16.38 -1.10 27.80
N ASN A 337 16.61 0.19 27.95
CA ASN A 337 15.54 1.19 28.10
C ASN A 337 15.92 2.40 27.27
N GLU A 338 15.55 2.35 25.99
CA GLU A 338 15.98 3.34 25.01
C GLU A 338 14.80 3.87 24.22
N SER A 339 14.97 5.08 23.69
CA SER A 339 14.03 5.70 22.79
C SER A 339 14.69 5.98 21.45
N SER A 340 13.94 5.80 20.38
CA SER A 340 14.36 6.07 19.01
C SER A 340 13.32 6.91 18.29
N GLY A 341 13.69 7.49 17.19
CA GLY A 341 12.80 8.25 16.31
C GLY A 341 12.95 7.83 14.86
N GLY A 342 11.90 8.01 14.08
CA GLY A 342 11.96 7.79 12.64
C GLY A 342 10.97 8.68 11.92
N TRP A 343 11.21 8.95 10.67
CA TRP A 343 10.31 9.79 9.88
C TRP A 343 10.48 9.52 8.39
N TYR A 344 9.45 9.82 7.66
CA TYR A 344 9.57 9.98 6.21
C TYR A 344 8.70 11.12 5.71
N ALA A 345 9.07 11.63 4.55
CA ALA A 345 8.29 12.59 3.78
C ALA A 345 8.37 12.23 2.31
N GLN A 346 7.24 12.21 1.63
CA GLN A 346 7.17 11.89 0.21
C GLN A 346 6.25 12.83 -0.55
N ALA A 347 6.58 13.01 -1.84
CA ALA A 347 5.77 13.74 -2.79
C ALA A 347 5.61 12.91 -4.06
N VAL A 348 4.39 12.73 -4.53
CA VAL A 348 4.07 12.05 -5.79
C VAL A 348 3.26 12.98 -6.67
N TYR A 349 3.72 13.22 -7.88
CA TYR A 349 3.08 14.10 -8.85
C TYR A 349 2.74 13.37 -10.14
N LYS A 350 1.45 13.22 -10.42
CA LYS A 350 0.93 12.81 -11.72
C LYS A 350 0.85 14.02 -12.63
N PHE A 351 1.77 14.14 -13.58
CA PHE A 351 1.86 15.29 -14.47
C PHE A 351 1.13 15.07 -15.82
N ARG A 352 0.83 13.82 -16.15
CA ARG A 352 0.02 13.37 -17.28
C ARG A 352 -0.81 12.14 -16.88
N PRO A 353 -1.89 11.81 -17.60
CA PRO A 353 -2.75 10.67 -17.27
C PRO A 353 -2.02 9.34 -17.04
N GLN A 354 -0.88 9.13 -17.71
CA GLN A 354 -0.12 7.88 -17.65
C GLN A 354 1.21 8.01 -16.90
N TRP A 355 1.62 9.20 -16.45
CA TRP A 355 2.96 9.42 -15.93
C TRP A 355 2.95 10.05 -14.55
N LYS A 356 3.66 9.43 -13.63
CA LYS A 356 3.91 9.92 -12.27
C LYS A 356 5.40 10.00 -12.01
N VAL A 357 5.79 10.95 -11.18
CA VAL A 357 7.12 11.04 -10.58
C VAL A 357 6.97 11.15 -9.08
N GLY A 358 7.89 10.58 -8.34
CA GLY A 358 7.91 10.64 -6.89
C GLY A 358 9.29 10.90 -6.32
N TYR A 359 9.32 11.49 -5.14
CA TYR A 359 10.51 11.62 -4.31
C TYR A 359 10.15 11.30 -2.87
N ARG A 360 10.96 10.46 -2.22
CA ARG A 360 10.84 10.14 -0.79
C ARG A 360 12.18 10.32 -0.11
N LEU A 361 12.12 10.89 1.09
CA LEU A 361 13.20 10.96 2.04
C LEU A 361 12.75 10.26 3.31
N SER A 362 13.57 9.37 3.86
CA SER A 362 13.25 8.63 5.08
C SER A 362 14.48 8.53 5.95
N GLY A 363 14.33 8.71 7.24
CA GLY A 363 15.45 8.70 8.18
C GLY A 363 15.07 8.16 9.55
N MET A 364 16.08 7.64 10.26
CA MET A 364 15.97 7.15 11.62
C MET A 364 16.97 7.89 12.52
N ASN A 365 16.59 8.05 13.77
CA ASN A 365 17.47 8.49 14.85
C ASN A 365 17.66 7.29 15.77
N ALA A 366 18.79 6.61 15.62
CA ALA A 366 19.11 5.44 16.42
C ALA A 366 19.37 5.81 17.88
N PRO A 367 19.07 4.91 18.83
CA PRO A 367 19.33 5.16 20.24
C PRO A 367 20.83 5.07 20.56
N ASN A 368 21.25 5.75 21.61
CA ASN A 368 22.59 5.54 22.18
C ASN A 368 22.57 4.32 23.10
N VAL A 369 23.04 3.21 22.59
CA VAL A 369 22.99 1.95 23.34
C VAL A 369 24.13 1.79 24.36
N PRO A 370 23.92 1.02 25.45
CA PRO A 370 24.97 0.63 26.37
C PRO A 370 26.13 -0.11 25.65
N THR A 371 27.34 0.02 26.21
CA THR A 371 28.57 -0.61 25.64
C THR A 371 28.49 -2.14 25.52
N ALA A 372 27.57 -2.78 26.24
CA ALA A 372 27.31 -4.21 26.13
C ALA A 372 26.76 -4.61 24.74
N PHE A 373 26.20 -3.67 23.98
CA PHE A 373 25.65 -3.90 22.65
C PHE A 373 26.60 -3.45 21.51
N THR A 374 27.82 -3.02 21.84
CA THR A 374 28.82 -2.64 20.82
C THR A 374 29.11 -3.82 19.90
N GLY A 375 28.98 -3.58 18.59
CA GLY A 375 29.18 -4.58 17.55
C GLY A 375 28.00 -5.56 17.34
N THR A 376 26.85 -5.30 17.96
CA THR A 376 25.59 -6.00 17.65
C THR A 376 24.74 -5.19 16.69
N ALA A 377 23.60 -5.72 16.24
CA ALA A 377 22.63 -4.99 15.40
C ALA A 377 22.07 -3.72 16.06
N LEU A 378 22.14 -3.62 17.40
CA LEU A 378 21.72 -2.43 18.16
C LEU A 378 22.76 -1.31 18.16
N ASP A 379 24.01 -1.58 17.75
CA ASP A 379 25.06 -0.57 17.68
C ASP A 379 24.93 0.21 16.36
N ASN A 380 24.68 1.50 16.44
CA ASN A 380 24.64 2.35 15.25
C ASN A 380 26.01 2.85 14.82
N ASP A 381 27.06 2.59 15.61
CA ASP A 381 28.44 3.09 15.38
C ASP A 381 28.50 4.60 15.03
N GLY A 382 27.57 5.38 15.60
CA GLY A 382 27.43 6.82 15.34
C GLY A 382 26.80 7.15 13.98
N HIS A 383 26.18 6.20 13.30
CA HIS A 383 25.50 6.38 12.01
C HIS A 383 23.99 6.57 12.20
N ASP A 384 23.43 7.61 11.58
CA ASP A 384 22.00 7.84 11.51
C ASP A 384 21.47 7.37 10.13
N PRO A 385 20.63 6.32 10.10
CA PRO A 385 20.10 5.75 8.87
C PRO A 385 19.30 6.75 8.03
N LEU A 386 19.56 6.81 6.72
CA LEU A 386 18.88 7.69 5.78
C LEU A 386 18.72 7.04 4.42
N THR A 387 17.52 7.16 3.83
CA THR A 387 17.25 6.74 2.44
C THR A 387 16.65 7.87 1.62
N GLN A 388 16.99 7.89 0.32
CA GLN A 388 16.46 8.84 -0.66
C GLN A 388 16.03 8.08 -1.89
N SER A 389 14.75 8.15 -2.24
CA SER A 389 14.20 7.43 -3.39
C SER A 389 13.62 8.41 -4.41
N VAL A 390 13.86 8.13 -5.69
CA VAL A 390 13.22 8.77 -6.83
C VAL A 390 12.47 7.71 -7.64
N LEU A 391 11.30 8.06 -8.13
CA LEU A 391 10.38 7.15 -8.81
C LEU A 391 9.90 7.79 -10.11
N LEU A 392 9.83 6.98 -11.16
CA LEU A 392 9.11 7.25 -12.40
C LEU A 392 8.15 6.07 -12.65
N GLU A 393 6.86 6.37 -12.80
CA GLU A 393 5.85 5.36 -13.08
C GLU A 393 5.11 5.68 -14.37
N PHE A 394 4.88 4.64 -15.16
CA PHE A 394 4.05 4.65 -16.36
C PHE A 394 2.84 3.74 -16.17
N ASP A 395 1.64 4.33 -16.11
CA ASP A 395 0.38 3.60 -16.11
C ASP A 395 0.02 3.24 -17.56
N ASN A 396 0.23 2.00 -17.96
CA ASN A 396 -0.19 1.50 -19.28
C ASN A 396 -1.72 1.51 -19.40
N SER A 397 -2.40 1.14 -18.32
CA SER A 397 -3.86 1.21 -18.15
C SER A 397 -4.18 1.36 -16.67
N GLU A 398 -5.47 1.40 -16.30
CA GLU A 398 -5.91 1.33 -14.89
C GLU A 398 -5.58 -0.02 -14.21
N PHE A 399 -5.22 -1.05 -15.00
CA PHE A 399 -4.93 -2.40 -14.52
C PHE A 399 -3.45 -2.78 -14.63
N SER A 400 -2.59 -1.92 -15.14
CA SER A 400 -1.18 -2.24 -15.30
C SER A 400 -0.28 -1.03 -15.26
N SER A 401 0.83 -1.14 -14.53
CA SER A 401 1.84 -0.10 -14.41
C SER A 401 3.26 -0.66 -14.50
N LEU A 402 4.17 0.17 -14.95
CA LEU A 402 5.60 -0.06 -14.94
C LEU A 402 6.25 1.03 -14.10
N ARG A 403 6.96 0.66 -13.05
CA ARG A 403 7.60 1.56 -12.09
C ARG A 403 9.10 1.37 -12.11
N LEU A 404 9.83 2.45 -12.27
CA LEU A 404 11.28 2.51 -12.12
C LEU A 404 11.62 3.33 -10.90
N GLN A 405 12.29 2.73 -9.93
CA GLN A 405 12.75 3.41 -8.72
C GLN A 405 14.27 3.29 -8.59
N TYR A 406 14.88 4.38 -8.15
CA TYR A 406 16.26 4.38 -7.67
C TYR A 406 16.27 4.91 -6.24
N THR A 407 16.95 4.15 -5.37
CA THR A 407 17.14 4.52 -3.96
C THR A 407 18.61 4.60 -3.64
N ARG A 408 19.04 5.74 -3.11
CA ARG A 408 20.29 5.85 -2.37
C ARG A 408 20.00 5.46 -0.93
N ASP A 409 20.54 4.34 -0.53
CA ASP A 409 20.35 3.76 0.77
C ASP A 409 21.62 3.91 1.60
N ASP A 410 21.55 4.77 2.60
CA ASP A 410 22.54 5.00 3.62
C ASP A 410 22.01 4.55 4.99
N SER A 411 21.22 3.45 5.06
CA SER A 411 20.68 2.92 6.31
C SER A 411 21.66 2.05 7.09
N GLY A 412 22.53 1.35 6.38
CA GLY A 412 23.62 0.56 6.93
C GLY A 412 24.96 1.28 6.96
N PRO A 413 26.02 0.62 7.46
CA PRO A 413 27.36 1.21 7.54
C PRO A 413 27.99 1.46 6.16
N GLU A 414 27.61 0.69 5.15
CA GLU A 414 28.09 0.83 3.76
C GLU A 414 26.92 1.29 2.87
N PRO A 415 27.08 2.39 2.14
CA PRO A 415 26.02 2.89 1.28
C PRO A 415 25.67 1.92 0.15
N ASN A 416 24.37 1.68 -0.07
CA ASN A 416 23.87 0.87 -1.16
C ASN A 416 23.13 1.73 -2.20
N ASN A 417 23.28 1.38 -3.48
CA ASN A 417 22.48 1.96 -4.57
C ASN A 417 21.54 0.89 -5.07
N VAL A 418 20.26 1.13 -4.90
CA VAL A 418 19.19 0.17 -5.21
C VAL A 418 18.44 0.66 -6.44
N GLY A 419 18.39 -0.16 -7.48
CA GLY A 419 17.59 0.09 -8.68
C GLY A 419 16.53 -1.00 -8.83
N VAL A 420 15.26 -0.60 -8.93
CA VAL A 420 14.14 -1.55 -9.08
C VAL A 420 13.31 -1.16 -10.29
N LEU A 421 13.07 -2.15 -11.16
CA LEU A 421 12.06 -2.07 -12.21
C LEU A 421 10.92 -3.03 -11.82
N LEU A 422 9.74 -2.50 -11.52
CA LEU A 422 8.56 -3.27 -11.09
C LEU A 422 7.46 -3.16 -12.13
N TYR A 423 6.90 -4.29 -12.54
CA TYR A 423 5.69 -4.37 -13.36
C TYR A 423 4.56 -4.99 -12.55
N THR A 424 3.41 -4.30 -12.51
CA THR A 424 2.23 -4.72 -11.76
C THR A 424 1.04 -4.89 -12.71
N ILE A 425 0.31 -6.00 -12.59
CA ILE A 425 -0.96 -6.25 -13.27
C ILE A 425 -2.02 -6.59 -12.24
N SER A 426 -3.19 -5.94 -12.34
CA SER A 426 -4.36 -6.25 -11.53
C SER A 426 -5.45 -6.88 -12.39
N MET A 427 -6.11 -7.91 -11.89
CA MET A 427 -7.18 -8.65 -12.57
C MET A 427 -8.38 -8.83 -11.64
N GLY A 428 -9.59 -8.86 -12.20
CA GLY A 428 -10.82 -9.15 -11.46
C GLY A 428 -11.48 -7.90 -10.88
N ALA A 429 -12.26 -8.09 -9.82
CA ALA A 429 -12.96 -7.00 -9.12
C ALA A 429 -12.00 -6.24 -8.20
N HIS A 430 -11.03 -5.59 -8.80
CA HIS A 430 -10.07 -4.79 -8.05
C HIS A 430 -10.78 -3.56 -7.48
N GLY A 431 -10.78 -3.42 -6.15
CA GLY A 431 -11.25 -2.20 -5.50
C GLY A 431 -10.43 -1.02 -6.03
N ALA A 432 -11.10 0.07 -6.41
CA ALA A 432 -10.41 1.28 -6.84
C ALA A 432 -9.35 1.65 -5.79
N HIS A 433 -8.11 1.85 -6.24
CA HIS A 433 -7.04 2.32 -5.37
C HIS A 433 -7.51 3.56 -4.61
N LYS A 434 -7.41 3.54 -3.29
CA LYS A 434 -7.62 4.73 -2.46
C LYS A 434 -6.42 5.64 -2.67
N TYR A 435 -6.56 6.63 -3.56
CA TYR A 435 -5.55 7.65 -3.79
C TYR A 435 -5.56 8.72 -2.72
#